data_1f82d9026348af3e5994381884ba9d62
#
_entry.id   1f82d9026348af3e5994381884ba9d62
#
_cell.length_a   1.000
_cell.length_b   1.000
_cell.length_c   1.000
_cell.angle_alpha   90.00
_cell.angle_beta   90.00
_cell.angle_gamma   90.00
#
_symmetry.space_group_name_H-M   'P 1'
#
loop_
_entity.id
_entity.type
_entity.pdbx_description
1 polymer ?
#
loop_
_entity_poly.entity_id
_entity_poly.type
_entity_poly.pdbx_seq_one_letter_code
_entity_poly.pdbx_strand_id
1 'polypeptide(L)'
;SQLIIDGKIKLKSGSDVSHLTETSVVLQDGTELPADLVIYATGYGSMNGWAADLISQDVADKVDKCWGLGSGTTKDPGPWEGELRNMWKPAQQEALWFHGGNLHQARHYSQFLSLQLKARQAGLAIPVYGLPAVNHLK
;
A
#
# COMPACT_ATOMS: atom_id res chain seq x y z
N SER A 1 20.67 7.91 -11.56
CA SER A 1 21.90 7.56 -10.81
C SER A 1 23.07 7.45 -11.79
N GLN A 2 24.23 8.01 -11.45
CA GLN A 2 25.43 7.93 -12.28
C GLN A 2 25.83 6.47 -12.55
N LEU A 3 25.65 5.60 -11.57
CA LEU A 3 25.96 4.17 -11.70
C LEU A 3 25.16 3.45 -12.79
N ILE A 4 23.92 3.90 -13.05
CA ILE A 4 23.09 3.37 -14.14
C ILE A 4 23.62 3.88 -15.48
N ILE A 5 23.97 5.18 -15.56
CA ILE A 5 24.53 5.80 -16.76
C ILE A 5 25.86 5.13 -17.13
N ASP A 6 26.69 4.88 -16.14
CA ASP A 6 27.99 4.20 -16.33
C ASP A 6 27.87 2.68 -16.58
N GLY A 7 26.66 2.15 -16.62
CA GLY A 7 26.41 0.72 -16.85
C GLY A 7 26.84 -0.21 -15.71
N LYS A 8 27.19 0.34 -14.53
CA LYS A 8 27.56 -0.42 -13.33
C LYS A 8 26.34 -1.06 -12.66
N ILE A 9 25.14 -0.44 -12.80
CA ILE A 9 23.87 -1.01 -12.43
C ILE A 9 23.07 -1.21 -13.72
N LYS A 10 22.66 -2.45 -13.95
CA LYS A 10 21.81 -2.83 -15.07
C LYS A 10 20.34 -2.89 -14.62
N LEU A 11 19.44 -2.48 -15.50
CA LEU A 11 18.01 -2.59 -15.29
C LEU A 11 17.47 -3.68 -16.21
N LYS A 12 16.62 -4.54 -15.67
CA LYS A 12 15.80 -5.49 -16.42
C LYS A 12 14.35 -5.25 -16.03
N SER A 13 13.51 -5.02 -17.02
CA SER A 13 12.07 -4.80 -16.86
C SER A 13 11.30 -5.57 -17.93
N GLY A 14 9.97 -5.61 -17.81
CA GLY A 14 9.10 -6.24 -18.79
C GLY A 14 8.93 -7.74 -18.63
N SER A 15 9.54 -8.35 -17.61
CA SER A 15 9.32 -9.75 -17.25
C SER A 15 9.47 -9.93 -15.74
N ASP A 16 8.57 -10.67 -15.14
CA ASP A 16 8.59 -10.99 -13.72
C ASP A 16 9.56 -12.11 -13.40
N VAL A 17 9.92 -12.25 -12.12
CA VAL A 17 10.72 -13.37 -11.63
C VAL A 17 9.85 -14.63 -11.66
N SER A 18 10.37 -15.68 -12.28
CA SER A 18 9.75 -17.01 -12.29
C SER A 18 10.16 -17.81 -11.05
N HIS A 19 11.45 -18.01 -10.89
CA HIS A 19 12.04 -18.76 -9.77
C HIS A 19 13.52 -18.42 -9.57
N LEU A 20 14.05 -18.87 -8.47
CA LEU A 20 15.48 -18.79 -8.18
C LEU A 20 16.13 -20.16 -8.38
N THR A 21 17.34 -20.15 -8.91
CA THR A 21 18.25 -21.30 -8.88
C THR A 21 19.32 -21.07 -7.81
N GLU A 22 20.26 -21.99 -7.69
CA GLU A 22 21.36 -21.84 -6.75
C GLU A 22 22.27 -20.63 -7.04
N THR A 23 22.36 -20.23 -8.33
CA THR A 23 23.32 -19.19 -8.78
C THR A 23 22.68 -18.10 -9.64
N SER A 24 21.36 -18.11 -9.80
CA SER A 24 20.70 -17.16 -10.70
C SER A 24 19.24 -16.87 -10.36
N VAL A 25 18.74 -15.78 -10.92
CA VAL A 25 17.31 -15.42 -10.98
C VAL A 25 16.82 -15.73 -12.38
N VAL A 26 15.78 -16.58 -12.52
CA VAL A 26 15.15 -16.90 -13.80
C VAL A 26 13.88 -16.10 -13.93
N LEU A 27 13.72 -15.41 -15.07
CA LEU A 27 12.55 -14.60 -15.38
C LEU A 27 11.52 -15.43 -16.19
N GLN A 28 10.29 -14.97 -16.24
CA GLN A 28 9.22 -15.63 -16.99
C GLN A 28 9.48 -15.69 -18.51
N ASP A 29 10.26 -14.75 -19.03
CA ASP A 29 10.67 -14.72 -20.44
C ASP A 29 11.84 -15.68 -20.75
N GLY A 30 12.28 -16.47 -19.78
CA GLY A 30 13.40 -17.39 -19.90
C GLY A 30 14.78 -16.74 -19.71
N THR A 31 14.85 -15.43 -19.46
CA THR A 31 16.12 -14.77 -19.18
C THR A 31 16.66 -15.27 -17.83
N GLU A 32 17.94 -15.64 -17.83
CA GLU A 32 18.66 -16.02 -16.62
C GLU A 32 19.66 -14.93 -16.24
N LEU A 33 19.57 -14.46 -14.99
CA LEU A 33 20.41 -13.40 -14.43
C LEU A 33 21.29 -14.01 -13.33
N PRO A 34 22.61 -14.17 -13.56
CA PRO A 34 23.51 -14.64 -12.52
C PRO A 34 23.50 -13.73 -11.29
N ALA A 35 23.42 -14.30 -10.10
CA ALA A 35 23.34 -13.54 -8.84
C ALA A 35 23.95 -14.35 -7.68
N ASP A 36 24.84 -13.72 -6.95
CA ASP A 36 25.37 -14.25 -5.69
C ASP A 36 24.52 -13.88 -4.49
N LEU A 37 23.73 -12.80 -4.63
CA LEU A 37 22.82 -12.30 -3.61
C LEU A 37 21.56 -11.74 -4.27
N VAL A 38 20.39 -12.11 -3.75
CA VAL A 38 19.09 -11.58 -4.18
C VAL A 38 18.44 -10.84 -3.01
N ILE A 39 18.06 -9.58 -3.24
CA ILE A 39 17.36 -8.77 -2.24
C ILE A 39 15.93 -8.52 -2.74
N TYR A 40 14.96 -9.04 -1.99
CA TYR A 40 13.56 -8.78 -2.26
C TYR A 40 13.13 -7.40 -1.75
N ALA A 41 12.76 -6.53 -2.67
CA ALA A 41 12.21 -5.20 -2.40
C ALA A 41 10.85 -5.04 -3.11
N THR A 42 10.00 -6.03 -2.98
CA THR A 42 8.77 -6.22 -3.75
C THR A 42 7.59 -5.35 -3.28
N GLY A 43 7.78 -4.54 -2.24
CA GLY A 43 6.74 -3.69 -1.67
C GLY A 43 5.78 -4.43 -0.76
N TYR A 44 4.64 -3.81 -0.50
CA TYR A 44 3.63 -4.30 0.43
C TYR A 44 2.28 -4.44 -0.27
N GLY A 45 1.45 -5.33 0.23
CA GLY A 45 0.04 -5.40 -0.13
C GLY A 45 -0.78 -4.26 0.47
N SER A 46 -2.07 -4.18 0.11
CA SER A 46 -3.00 -3.24 0.75
C SER A 46 -3.21 -3.60 2.22
N MET A 47 -3.34 -2.59 3.08
CA MET A 47 -3.50 -2.78 4.53
C MET A 47 -4.78 -3.53 4.92
N ASN A 48 -5.79 -3.60 4.05
CA ASN A 48 -6.97 -4.42 4.32
C ASN A 48 -6.63 -5.93 4.39
N GLY A 49 -5.53 -6.37 3.80
CA GLY A 49 -5.03 -7.73 3.99
C GLY A 49 -4.70 -8.03 5.45
N TRP A 50 -4.17 -7.05 6.20
CA TRP A 50 -3.96 -7.22 7.65
C TRP A 50 -5.29 -7.33 8.42
N ALA A 51 -6.34 -6.65 7.96
CA ALA A 51 -7.66 -6.82 8.56
C ALA A 51 -8.21 -8.24 8.33
N ALA A 52 -7.92 -8.84 7.17
CA ALA A 52 -8.24 -10.25 6.92
C ALA A 52 -7.53 -11.19 7.89
N ASP A 53 -6.23 -10.99 8.08
CA ASP A 53 -5.40 -11.86 8.93
C ASP A 53 -5.71 -11.70 10.41
N LEU A 54 -5.98 -10.47 10.87
CA LEU A 54 -6.13 -10.16 12.30
C LEU A 54 -7.58 -10.21 12.79
N ILE A 55 -8.56 -10.04 11.90
CA ILE A 55 -9.99 -9.96 12.24
C ILE A 55 -10.78 -11.02 11.47
N SER A 56 -11.05 -10.76 10.19
CA SER A 56 -11.70 -11.70 9.27
C SER A 56 -11.67 -11.20 7.83
N GLN A 57 -11.85 -12.13 6.88
CA GLN A 57 -11.99 -11.81 5.46
C GLN A 57 -13.21 -10.90 5.20
N ASP A 58 -14.34 -11.13 5.89
CA ASP A 58 -15.55 -10.32 5.74
C ASP A 58 -15.31 -8.85 6.10
N VAL A 59 -14.51 -8.58 7.13
CA VAL A 59 -14.13 -7.22 7.50
C VAL A 59 -13.21 -6.61 6.44
N ALA A 60 -12.24 -7.35 5.94
CA ALA A 60 -11.36 -6.89 4.89
C ALA A 60 -12.11 -6.54 3.60
N ASP A 61 -13.05 -7.37 3.20
CA ASP A 61 -13.90 -7.17 2.02
C ASP A 61 -14.83 -5.96 2.20
N LYS A 62 -15.39 -5.79 3.39
CA LYS A 62 -16.26 -4.67 3.73
C LYS A 62 -15.53 -3.32 3.66
N VAL A 63 -14.29 -3.24 4.12
CA VAL A 63 -13.50 -1.98 4.08
C VAL A 63 -12.87 -1.75 2.73
N ASP A 64 -12.62 -2.82 1.96
CA ASP A 64 -11.94 -2.77 0.68
C ASP A 64 -10.52 -2.17 0.78
N LYS A 65 -9.89 -1.88 -0.36
CA LYS A 65 -8.51 -1.40 -0.46
C LYS A 65 -8.26 -0.10 0.30
N CYS A 66 -7.09 -0.01 0.91
CA CYS A 66 -6.61 1.23 1.53
C CYS A 66 -5.70 1.98 0.55
N TRP A 67 -5.68 3.30 0.66
CA TRP A 67 -4.73 4.11 -0.08
C TRP A 67 -3.28 3.75 0.29
N GLY A 68 -2.38 3.82 -0.70
CA GLY A 68 -0.96 3.53 -0.54
C GLY A 68 -0.52 2.36 -1.41
N LEU A 69 0.67 1.85 -1.16
CA LEU A 69 1.25 0.72 -1.90
C LEU A 69 0.34 -0.50 -1.78
N GLY A 70 0.11 -1.16 -2.91
CA GLY A 70 -0.77 -2.32 -2.99
C GLY A 70 -2.26 -2.01 -2.91
N SER A 71 -2.67 -0.75 -3.01
CA SER A 71 -4.10 -0.36 -3.02
C SER A 71 -4.86 -0.81 -4.28
N GLY A 72 -4.18 -1.39 -5.25
CA GLY A 72 -4.77 -1.83 -6.52
C GLY A 72 -4.94 -0.73 -7.54
N THR A 73 -4.37 0.44 -7.29
CA THR A 73 -4.37 1.58 -8.22
C THR A 73 -3.16 1.53 -9.14
N THR A 74 -3.27 2.08 -10.36
CA THR A 74 -2.15 2.14 -11.31
C THR A 74 -1.08 3.14 -10.92
N LYS A 75 -1.45 4.11 -10.09
CA LYS A 75 -0.55 5.10 -9.51
C LYS A 75 -0.88 5.25 -8.04
N ASP A 76 0.12 5.52 -7.21
CA ASP A 76 -0.10 6.02 -5.87
C ASP A 76 -0.33 7.54 -5.97
N PRO A 77 -1.57 8.02 -5.84
CA PRO A 77 -1.91 9.40 -6.17
C PRO A 77 -1.31 10.41 -5.21
N GLY A 78 -0.89 9.97 -4.03
CA GLY A 78 -0.52 10.89 -2.97
C GLY A 78 -1.72 11.70 -2.45
N PRO A 79 -1.53 12.43 -1.34
CA PRO A 79 -2.64 13.12 -0.66
C PRO A 79 -3.17 14.33 -1.42
N TRP A 80 -2.43 14.89 -2.36
CA TRP A 80 -2.80 16.06 -3.15
C TRP A 80 -3.55 15.74 -4.45
N GLU A 81 -3.46 14.50 -4.92
CA GLU A 81 -4.07 14.10 -6.20
C GLU A 81 -5.36 13.34 -6.04
N GLY A 82 -5.75 13.00 -4.82
CA GLY A 82 -6.92 12.19 -4.69
C GLY A 82 -7.28 11.78 -3.28
N GLU A 83 -7.79 10.60 -3.20
CA GLU A 83 -8.40 10.06 -2.04
C GLU A 83 -7.40 9.53 -1.02
N LEU A 84 -7.71 9.74 0.24
CA LEU A 84 -7.09 9.05 1.36
C LEU A 84 -7.92 7.81 1.72
N ARG A 85 -8.15 6.92 0.74
CA ARG A 85 -9.04 5.78 0.86
C ARG A 85 -8.76 4.99 2.14
N ASN A 86 -9.69 5.03 3.08
CA ASN A 86 -9.62 4.38 4.40
C ASN A 86 -8.45 4.80 5.31
N MET A 87 -7.63 5.78 4.93
CA MET A 87 -6.49 6.21 5.74
C MET A 87 -6.87 7.39 6.64
N TRP A 88 -6.55 7.29 7.93
CA TRP A 88 -6.72 8.32 8.97
C TRP A 88 -8.15 8.87 9.12
N LYS A 89 -9.13 8.09 8.72
CA LYS A 89 -10.55 8.39 8.80
C LYS A 89 -11.34 7.14 9.19
N PRO A 90 -12.61 7.26 9.62
CA PRO A 90 -13.44 6.10 9.90
C PRO A 90 -13.57 5.23 8.65
N ALA A 91 -13.31 3.93 8.80
CA ALA A 91 -13.56 2.94 7.75
C ALA A 91 -15.03 2.48 7.77
N GLN A 92 -15.41 1.69 6.77
CA GLN A 92 -16.73 1.07 6.70
C GLN A 92 -16.99 0.09 7.88
N GLN A 93 -15.94 -0.40 8.50
CA GLN A 93 -16.03 -1.19 9.73
C GLN A 93 -15.92 -0.27 10.94
N GLU A 94 -16.93 -0.35 11.82
CA GLU A 94 -16.94 0.40 13.06
C GLU A 94 -15.71 0.09 13.93
N ALA A 95 -15.16 1.12 14.57
CA ALA A 95 -13.97 1.04 15.43
C ALA A 95 -12.68 0.56 14.74
N LEU A 96 -12.61 0.60 13.41
CA LEU A 96 -11.42 0.28 12.65
C LEU A 96 -10.90 1.52 11.90
N TRP A 97 -9.63 1.83 12.09
CA TRP A 97 -8.91 2.89 11.37
C TRP A 97 -7.60 2.36 10.86
N PHE A 98 -7.21 2.80 9.68
CA PHE A 98 -5.88 2.54 9.14
C PHE A 98 -4.97 3.75 9.33
N HIS A 99 -3.78 3.48 9.81
CA HIS A 99 -2.74 4.49 10.05
C HIS A 99 -1.43 3.99 9.44
N GLY A 100 -0.74 4.84 8.68
CA GLY A 100 0.47 4.44 7.99
C GLY A 100 1.07 5.56 7.16
N GLY A 101 1.64 5.21 6.01
CA GLY A 101 2.33 6.14 5.13
C GLY A 101 3.77 6.42 5.58
N ASN A 102 4.41 7.40 4.95
CA ASN A 102 5.73 7.83 5.38
C ASN A 102 5.66 8.64 6.71
N LEU A 103 6.82 8.90 7.31
CA LEU A 103 6.90 9.57 8.62
C LEU A 103 6.25 10.96 8.63
N HIS A 104 6.34 11.72 7.53
CA HIS A 104 5.71 13.04 7.42
C HIS A 104 4.19 12.94 7.40
N GLN A 105 3.66 12.03 6.60
CA GLN A 105 2.22 11.77 6.52
C GLN A 105 1.69 11.24 7.85
N ALA A 106 2.34 10.25 8.43
CA ALA A 106 1.95 9.70 9.73
C ALA A 106 1.94 10.77 10.81
N ARG A 107 2.96 11.62 10.88
CA ARG A 107 3.03 12.74 11.83
C ARG A 107 1.92 13.77 11.64
N HIS A 108 1.62 14.13 10.40
CA HIS A 108 0.57 15.10 10.08
C HIS A 108 -0.82 14.56 10.37
N TYR A 109 -1.14 13.42 9.79
CA TYR A 109 -2.49 12.87 9.82
C TYR A 109 -2.85 12.19 11.14
N SER A 110 -1.89 11.80 11.97
CA SER A 110 -2.17 11.27 13.31
C SER A 110 -2.94 12.26 14.19
N GLN A 111 -2.77 13.56 13.95
CA GLN A 111 -3.52 14.60 14.66
C GLN A 111 -5.02 14.53 14.34
N PHE A 112 -5.37 14.34 13.07
CA PHE A 112 -6.76 14.18 12.66
C PHE A 112 -7.34 12.86 13.15
N LEU A 113 -6.56 11.79 13.13
CA LEU A 113 -6.97 10.50 13.67
C LEU A 113 -7.25 10.62 15.18
N SER A 114 -6.39 11.26 15.95
CA SER A 114 -6.57 11.42 17.38
C SER A 114 -7.79 12.27 17.74
N LEU A 115 -8.09 13.30 16.95
CA LEU A 115 -9.32 14.10 17.11
C LEU A 115 -10.59 13.26 16.88
N GLN A 116 -10.59 12.41 15.87
CA GLN A 116 -11.71 11.50 15.57
C GLN A 116 -11.91 10.48 16.70
N LEU A 117 -10.83 9.88 17.17
CA LEU A 117 -10.89 8.93 18.29
C LEU A 117 -11.41 9.62 19.56
N LYS A 118 -10.96 10.85 19.83
CA LYS A 118 -11.46 11.64 20.97
C LYS A 118 -12.92 12.03 20.81
N ALA A 119 -13.35 12.43 19.62
CA ALA A 119 -14.74 12.74 19.33
C ALA A 119 -15.63 11.51 19.60
N ARG A 120 -15.24 10.34 19.12
CA ARG A 120 -15.94 9.09 19.39
C ARG A 120 -16.01 8.78 20.89
N GLN A 121 -14.91 8.92 21.62
CA GLN A 121 -14.88 8.74 23.07
C GLN A 121 -15.83 9.70 23.80
N ALA A 122 -15.98 10.91 23.27
CA ALA A 122 -16.89 11.93 23.81
C ALA A 122 -18.35 11.77 23.35
N GLY A 123 -18.68 10.71 22.61
CA GLY A 123 -20.03 10.49 22.11
C GLY A 123 -20.46 11.40 20.94
N LEU A 124 -19.50 12.09 20.32
CA LEU A 124 -19.78 12.92 19.14
C LEU A 124 -19.91 12.04 17.89
N ALA A 125 -20.87 12.35 17.04
CA ALA A 125 -21.04 11.65 15.78
C ALA A 125 -19.87 11.94 14.84
N ILE A 126 -19.28 10.88 14.28
CA ILE A 126 -18.25 10.97 13.24
C ILE A 126 -18.85 10.36 11.98
N PRO A 127 -19.01 11.13 10.89
CA PRO A 127 -19.57 10.59 9.67
C PRO A 127 -18.61 9.55 9.05
N VAL A 128 -19.19 8.45 8.58
CA VAL A 128 -18.51 7.45 7.74
C VAL A 128 -19.01 7.65 6.33
N TYR A 129 -18.13 8.06 5.43
CA TYR A 129 -18.46 8.25 4.04
C TYR A 129 -18.30 6.94 3.27
N GLY A 130 -19.12 6.77 2.22
CA GLY A 130 -18.91 5.69 1.27
C GLY A 130 -17.54 5.79 0.59
N LEU A 131 -17.02 4.67 0.11
CA LEU A 131 -15.75 4.66 -0.61
C LEU A 131 -15.92 5.44 -1.94
N PRO A 132 -15.07 6.43 -2.21
CA PRO A 132 -15.11 7.14 -3.48
C PRO A 132 -14.67 6.22 -4.63
N ALA A 133 -15.14 6.53 -5.84
CA ALA A 133 -14.64 5.85 -7.03
C ALA A 133 -13.14 6.09 -7.21
N VAL A 134 -12.41 5.07 -7.64
CA VAL A 134 -10.98 5.18 -7.89
C VAL A 134 -10.75 5.82 -9.24
N ASN A 135 -10.37 7.10 -9.26
CA ASN A 135 -10.31 7.91 -10.47
C ASN A 135 -9.10 7.61 -11.39
N HIS A 136 -8.06 6.98 -10.86
CA HIS A 136 -6.81 6.74 -11.57
C HIS A 136 -6.64 5.29 -12.05
N LEU A 137 -7.71 4.52 -12.02
CA LEU A 137 -7.78 3.20 -12.69
C LEU A 137 -8.17 3.30 -14.17
N LYS A 138 -8.36 4.50 -14.69
CA LYS A 138 -8.73 4.71 -16.10
C LYS A 138 -7.51 4.86 -16.98
#